data_3b3dd00fef21cf84bd0979f9b73ab71f
#
_entry.id   3b3dd00fef21cf84bd0979f9b73ab71f
#
_cell.length_a   1.000
_cell.length_b   1.000
_cell.length_c   1.000
_cell.angle_alpha   90.00
_cell.angle_beta   90.00
_cell.angle_gamma   90.00
#
_symmetry.space_group_name_H-M   'P 1'
#
loop_
_entity.id
_entity.type
_entity.pdbx_description
1 polymer ?
#
loop_
_entity_poly.entity_id
_entity_poly.type
_entity_poly.pdbx_seq_one_letter_code
_entity_poly.pdbx_strand_id
1 'polypeptide(L)'
;MKLHIGMALVISFVLSLFGQATAAESGDYLGSLKSQGQIWSSPKIDGELVYFGSDDGNFYAFNRKTKAKEWQFTTAGKVRSIAAFAQNLVFFSSDDGLLYALSKESGVLVWKFNLDDKNIERLLPVNRSPWDYDYSKSSPVIDGDTLYIGSANHHLYALSSKTGELKWSFKAQDRIRSTATFNHESVFVSSWDGNTYALNKETGALLWQHASNKRIVSDPALIGDKIIIGSRDTVIYALDTKQGNVQWQYQFGNGSWVESSAIRGENDNVFYIGSSDNKQLLKFDANTGKRIWEFITWGWTWGTPVYDNGVVYIGSTGAKSYWTTVKKGFFAVDAMTGEQRWQYKPKQIENYVDGGVYGSVAVDEDAVYVPDLDGSIHIFKK
;
A
#
# COMPACT_ATOMS: atom_id res chain seq x y z
N MET A 1 90.05 -26.18 -1.84
CA MET A 1 89.17 -25.16 -2.41
C MET A 1 87.93 -25.86 -2.85
N LYS A 2 86.83 -25.90 -1.95
CA LYS A 2 85.58 -26.54 -2.25
C LYS A 2 84.51 -25.47 -2.30
N LEU A 3 83.90 -25.30 -3.47
CA LEU A 3 82.78 -24.40 -3.73
C LEU A 3 81.52 -25.05 -3.19
N HIS A 4 80.79 -24.36 -2.29
CA HIS A 4 79.48 -24.73 -1.90
C HIS A 4 78.46 -23.83 -2.69
N ILE A 5 77.70 -24.48 -3.54
CA ILE A 5 76.52 -23.86 -4.22
C ILE A 5 75.35 -24.02 -3.32
N GLY A 6 74.85 -22.92 -2.75
CA GLY A 6 73.64 -22.86 -2.01
C GLY A 6 72.44 -22.68 -2.96
N MET A 7 71.55 -23.65 -2.93
CA MET A 7 70.23 -23.63 -3.66
C MET A 7 69.23 -22.90 -2.84
N ALA A 8 68.83 -21.69 -3.26
CA ALA A 8 67.77 -20.93 -2.64
C ALA A 8 66.39 -21.43 -3.15
N LEU A 9 65.62 -21.97 -2.23
CA LEU A 9 64.22 -22.41 -2.48
C LEU A 9 63.31 -21.17 -2.43
N VAL A 10 62.81 -20.73 -3.58
CA VAL A 10 61.77 -19.67 -3.64
C VAL A 10 60.40 -20.32 -3.43
N ILE A 11 59.84 -20.17 -2.24
CA ILE A 11 58.46 -20.56 -1.95
C ILE A 11 57.55 -19.41 -2.35
N SER A 12 56.86 -19.53 -3.50
CA SER A 12 55.81 -18.62 -3.93
C SER A 12 54.57 -18.87 -3.11
N PHE A 13 54.27 -17.97 -2.19
CA PHE A 13 52.96 -17.91 -1.54
C PHE A 13 51.94 -17.32 -2.54
N VAL A 14 51.10 -18.17 -3.12
CA VAL A 14 49.92 -17.74 -3.84
C VAL A 14 48.82 -17.48 -2.76
N LEU A 15 48.66 -16.22 -2.35
CA LEU A 15 47.51 -15.80 -1.60
C LEU A 15 46.26 -15.87 -2.54
N SER A 16 45.47 -16.92 -2.39
CA SER A 16 44.11 -16.98 -2.94
C SER A 16 43.24 -16.00 -2.18
N LEU A 17 43.07 -14.81 -2.75
CA LEU A 17 42.00 -13.87 -2.35
C LEU A 17 40.65 -14.44 -2.77
N PHE A 18 40.13 -15.40 -2.02
CA PHE A 18 38.72 -15.65 -1.99
C PHE A 18 38.10 -14.54 -1.12
N GLY A 19 37.64 -13.49 -1.77
CA GLY A 19 36.74 -12.54 -1.13
C GLY A 19 35.53 -13.33 -0.62
N GLN A 20 35.42 -13.49 0.68
CA GLN A 20 34.18 -13.95 1.28
C GLN A 20 33.15 -12.89 0.92
N ALA A 21 32.16 -13.24 0.09
CA ALA A 21 30.97 -12.41 -0.07
C ALA A 21 30.33 -12.29 1.31
N THR A 22 30.39 -11.09 1.89
CA THR A 22 29.65 -10.81 3.14
C THR A 22 28.17 -11.04 2.85
N ALA A 23 27.47 -11.76 3.74
CA ALA A 23 26.03 -11.91 3.63
C ALA A 23 25.39 -10.52 3.67
N ALA A 24 24.40 -10.28 2.79
CA ALA A 24 23.69 -9.01 2.75
C ALA A 24 23.00 -8.74 4.10
N GLU A 25 23.17 -7.52 4.60
CA GLU A 25 22.55 -7.06 5.84
C GLU A 25 21.15 -6.48 5.58
N SER A 26 20.35 -6.36 6.64
CA SER A 26 19.02 -5.75 6.57
C SER A 26 19.12 -4.32 6.02
N GLY A 27 18.34 -4.01 4.98
CA GLY A 27 18.35 -2.73 4.27
C GLY A 27 19.31 -2.67 3.09
N ASP A 28 20.13 -3.70 2.84
CA ASP A 28 20.97 -3.75 1.66
C ASP A 28 20.16 -3.85 0.37
N TYR A 29 20.56 -3.06 -0.63
CA TYR A 29 19.89 -3.02 -1.92
C TYR A 29 20.19 -4.27 -2.76
N LEU A 30 19.13 -4.97 -3.14
CA LEU A 30 19.21 -6.22 -3.91
C LEU A 30 18.88 -6.06 -5.41
N GLY A 31 18.37 -4.89 -5.81
CA GLY A 31 17.98 -4.60 -7.19
C GLY A 31 16.60 -3.98 -7.33
N SER A 32 16.08 -3.94 -8.55
CA SER A 32 14.75 -3.36 -8.81
C SER A 32 14.01 -4.03 -9.97
N LEU A 33 12.68 -3.93 -9.96
CA LEU A 33 11.78 -4.20 -11.07
C LEU A 33 11.33 -2.86 -11.63
N LYS A 34 11.23 -2.71 -12.97
CA LYS A 34 11.00 -1.40 -13.59
C LYS A 34 9.74 -1.38 -14.44
N SER A 35 8.95 -0.33 -14.30
CA SER A 35 7.92 0.13 -15.24
C SER A 35 8.40 1.35 -16.01
N GLN A 36 7.54 1.89 -16.88
CA GLN A 36 7.84 3.12 -17.65
C GLN A 36 7.11 4.36 -17.09
N GLY A 37 6.31 4.19 -16.04
CA GLY A 37 5.57 5.24 -15.38
C GLY A 37 5.71 5.20 -13.86
N GLN A 38 5.18 6.20 -13.18
CA GLN A 38 5.19 6.25 -11.72
C GLN A 38 4.42 5.06 -11.12
N ILE A 39 4.86 4.54 -9.98
CA ILE A 39 4.17 3.47 -9.26
C ILE A 39 3.48 4.06 -8.03
N TRP A 40 2.16 4.28 -8.15
CA TRP A 40 1.28 4.69 -7.06
C TRP A 40 0.58 3.51 -6.39
N SER A 41 0.57 2.36 -7.06
CA SER A 41 0.03 1.11 -6.53
C SER A 41 0.95 0.50 -5.48
N SER A 42 0.42 -0.45 -4.73
CA SER A 42 1.22 -1.30 -3.84
C SER A 42 1.52 -2.63 -4.53
N PRO A 43 2.76 -3.12 -4.54
CA PRO A 43 3.07 -4.45 -5.04
C PRO A 43 2.42 -5.52 -4.15
N LYS A 44 2.08 -6.64 -4.76
CA LYS A 44 1.62 -7.84 -4.07
C LYS A 44 2.38 -9.06 -4.56
N ILE A 45 2.66 -9.98 -3.65
CA ILE A 45 3.34 -11.23 -3.94
C ILE A 45 2.32 -12.38 -3.91
N ASP A 46 2.33 -13.21 -4.94
CA ASP A 46 1.64 -14.51 -4.95
C ASP A 46 2.57 -15.55 -5.57
N GLY A 47 2.95 -16.55 -4.81
CA GLY A 47 3.97 -17.53 -5.20
C GLY A 47 5.32 -16.90 -5.55
N GLU A 48 5.79 -17.12 -6.76
CA GLU A 48 7.08 -16.57 -7.22
C GLU A 48 6.95 -15.22 -7.93
N LEU A 49 5.75 -14.66 -8.04
CA LEU A 49 5.50 -13.45 -8.79
C LEU A 49 5.20 -12.24 -7.89
N VAL A 50 5.71 -11.09 -8.33
CA VAL A 50 5.38 -9.76 -7.80
C VAL A 50 4.51 -9.06 -8.83
N TYR A 51 3.34 -8.60 -8.40
CA TYR A 51 2.36 -7.92 -9.24
C TYR A 51 2.22 -6.47 -8.82
N PHE A 52 2.16 -5.57 -9.80
CA PHE A 52 1.92 -4.15 -9.53
C PHE A 52 1.40 -3.42 -10.76
N GLY A 53 0.67 -2.34 -10.52
CA GLY A 53 0.21 -1.41 -11.55
C GLY A 53 1.11 -0.18 -11.67
N SER A 54 1.05 0.49 -12.81
CA SER A 54 1.84 1.70 -13.10
C SER A 54 1.02 2.76 -13.85
N ASP A 55 1.46 4.01 -13.72
CA ASP A 55 0.88 5.14 -14.45
C ASP A 55 1.15 5.12 -15.97
N ASP A 56 1.99 4.17 -16.45
CA ASP A 56 2.14 3.90 -17.88
C ASP A 56 0.97 3.10 -18.50
N GLY A 57 -0.04 2.77 -17.68
CA GLY A 57 -1.22 2.03 -18.11
C GLY A 57 -1.05 0.51 -18.10
N ASN A 58 0.06 0.00 -17.61
CA ASN A 58 0.30 -1.43 -17.55
C ASN A 58 0.14 -1.99 -16.13
N PHE A 59 -0.33 -3.23 -16.08
CA PHE A 59 -0.26 -4.11 -14.95
C PHE A 59 0.80 -5.17 -15.22
N TYR A 60 1.72 -5.37 -14.29
CA TYR A 60 2.93 -6.16 -14.45
C TYR A 60 2.96 -7.37 -13.54
N ALA A 61 3.57 -8.46 -14.03
CA ALA A 61 4.02 -9.59 -13.24
C ALA A 61 5.51 -9.84 -13.48
N PHE A 62 6.29 -9.83 -12.41
CA PHE A 62 7.73 -10.08 -12.42
C PHE A 62 8.05 -11.27 -11.52
N ASN A 63 8.99 -12.11 -11.95
CA ASN A 63 9.54 -13.14 -11.09
C ASN A 63 10.44 -12.52 -10.01
N ARG A 64 10.15 -12.79 -8.74
CA ARG A 64 10.86 -12.17 -7.60
C ARG A 64 12.31 -12.62 -7.46
N LYS A 65 12.65 -13.84 -7.93
CA LYS A 65 14.00 -14.40 -7.84
C LYS A 65 14.86 -13.95 -9.00
N THR A 66 14.37 -14.14 -10.23
CA THR A 66 15.13 -13.81 -11.46
C THR A 66 15.05 -12.34 -11.82
N LYS A 67 14.04 -11.61 -11.27
CA LYS A 67 13.70 -10.22 -11.61
C LYS A 67 13.29 -10.04 -13.08
N ALA A 68 13.02 -11.13 -13.78
CA ALA A 68 12.51 -11.11 -15.14
C ALA A 68 11.04 -10.73 -15.16
N LYS A 69 10.64 -9.93 -16.16
CA LYS A 69 9.24 -9.68 -16.44
C LYS A 69 8.65 -10.92 -17.12
N GLU A 70 7.66 -11.55 -16.47
CA GLU A 70 6.99 -12.71 -17.01
C GLU A 70 5.92 -12.29 -18.02
N TRP A 71 5.11 -11.30 -17.65
CA TRP A 71 4.11 -10.73 -18.54
C TRP A 71 3.70 -9.31 -18.11
N GLN A 72 3.02 -8.62 -18.99
CA GLN A 72 2.32 -7.38 -18.73
C GLN A 72 0.98 -7.36 -19.46
N PHE A 73 0.01 -6.63 -18.90
CA PHE A 73 -1.28 -6.35 -19.50
C PHE A 73 -1.48 -4.85 -19.61
N THR A 74 -1.80 -4.37 -20.83
CA THR A 74 -1.99 -2.94 -21.11
C THR A 74 -3.47 -2.58 -21.03
N THR A 75 -3.78 -1.52 -20.28
CA THR A 75 -5.11 -0.91 -20.17
C THR A 75 -5.12 0.46 -20.86
N ALA A 76 -6.30 1.07 -20.99
CA ALA A 76 -6.41 2.41 -21.57
C ALA A 76 -6.29 3.54 -20.52
N GLY A 77 -5.94 3.22 -19.28
CA GLY A 77 -5.79 4.17 -18.17
C GLY A 77 -4.66 3.79 -17.24
N LYS A 78 -4.38 4.62 -16.24
CA LYS A 78 -3.39 4.35 -15.20
C LYS A 78 -3.86 3.20 -14.31
N VAL A 79 -2.91 2.36 -13.84
CA VAL A 79 -3.22 1.25 -12.93
C VAL A 79 -2.66 1.58 -11.56
N ARG A 80 -3.54 1.99 -10.64
CA ARG A 80 -3.17 2.43 -9.28
C ARG A 80 -3.73 1.57 -8.17
N SER A 81 -4.65 0.64 -8.49
CA SER A 81 -5.18 -0.30 -7.51
C SER A 81 -4.16 -1.36 -7.13
N ILE A 82 -4.36 -1.93 -5.95
CA ILE A 82 -3.61 -3.07 -5.45
C ILE A 82 -4.23 -4.35 -6.04
N ALA A 83 -3.41 -5.35 -6.33
CA ALA A 83 -3.89 -6.64 -6.81
C ALA A 83 -4.60 -7.44 -5.72
N ALA A 84 -5.66 -8.18 -6.11
CA ALA A 84 -6.26 -9.24 -5.31
C ALA A 84 -6.16 -10.57 -6.06
N PHE A 85 -6.25 -11.68 -5.35
CA PHE A 85 -6.10 -13.02 -5.93
C PHE A 85 -7.21 -13.96 -5.46
N ALA A 86 -7.71 -14.76 -6.39
CA ALA A 86 -8.56 -15.92 -6.08
C ALA A 86 -8.27 -17.03 -7.07
N GLN A 87 -8.02 -18.24 -6.59
CA GLN A 87 -7.68 -19.39 -7.43
C GLN A 87 -6.52 -19.07 -8.39
N ASN A 88 -6.73 -19.19 -9.71
CA ASN A 88 -5.74 -18.85 -10.74
C ASN A 88 -5.96 -17.45 -11.35
N LEU A 89 -6.71 -16.57 -10.68
CA LEU A 89 -7.00 -15.21 -11.17
C LEU A 89 -6.33 -14.15 -10.34
N VAL A 90 -5.91 -13.07 -11.02
CA VAL A 90 -5.48 -11.81 -10.43
C VAL A 90 -6.45 -10.71 -10.89
N PHE A 91 -6.82 -9.84 -9.94
CA PHE A 91 -7.78 -8.76 -10.13
C PHE A 91 -7.14 -7.41 -9.85
N PHE A 92 -7.45 -6.43 -10.68
CA PHE A 92 -7.05 -5.03 -10.48
C PHE A 92 -8.00 -4.11 -11.24
N SER A 93 -8.05 -2.84 -10.87
CA SER A 93 -8.81 -1.81 -11.58
C SER A 93 -7.90 -0.77 -12.22
N SER A 94 -8.36 -0.19 -13.32
CA SER A 94 -7.66 0.85 -14.09
C SER A 94 -8.47 2.15 -14.11
N ASP A 95 -7.81 3.27 -14.37
CA ASP A 95 -8.46 4.58 -14.58
C ASP A 95 -9.21 4.66 -15.92
N ASP A 96 -9.18 3.60 -16.75
CA ASP A 96 -10.08 3.47 -17.87
C ASP A 96 -11.52 3.07 -17.48
N GLY A 97 -11.78 2.93 -16.17
CA GLY A 97 -13.09 2.63 -15.61
C GLY A 97 -13.41 1.15 -15.53
N LEU A 98 -12.45 0.26 -15.75
CA LEU A 98 -12.66 -1.18 -15.75
C LEU A 98 -11.96 -1.88 -14.59
N LEU A 99 -12.62 -2.89 -14.06
CA LEU A 99 -12.04 -3.95 -13.26
C LEU A 99 -11.70 -5.12 -14.18
N TYR A 100 -10.52 -5.66 -14.02
CA TYR A 100 -9.98 -6.75 -14.83
C TYR A 100 -9.73 -7.99 -13.98
N ALA A 101 -10.01 -9.15 -14.54
CA ALA A 101 -9.59 -10.46 -14.04
C ALA A 101 -8.73 -11.13 -15.10
N LEU A 102 -7.49 -11.42 -14.78
CA LEU A 102 -6.54 -12.09 -15.66
C LEU A 102 -6.11 -13.42 -15.07
N SER A 103 -5.68 -14.35 -15.96
CA SER A 103 -4.94 -15.53 -15.52
C SER A 103 -3.62 -15.10 -14.87
N LYS A 104 -3.33 -15.55 -13.66
CA LYS A 104 -2.06 -15.26 -12.95
C LYS A 104 -0.84 -15.77 -13.73
N GLU A 105 -0.98 -16.91 -14.37
CA GLU A 105 0.11 -17.57 -15.07
C GLU A 105 0.51 -16.86 -16.37
N SER A 106 -0.50 -16.41 -17.16
CA SER A 106 -0.26 -15.92 -18.52
C SER A 106 -0.59 -14.45 -18.75
N GLY A 107 -1.23 -13.76 -17.79
CA GLY A 107 -1.72 -12.39 -17.98
C GLY A 107 -2.86 -12.26 -18.98
N VAL A 108 -3.45 -13.37 -19.45
CA VAL A 108 -4.57 -13.36 -20.41
C VAL A 108 -5.85 -12.95 -19.73
N LEU A 109 -6.61 -12.06 -20.38
CA LEU A 109 -7.91 -11.59 -19.90
C LEU A 109 -8.92 -12.74 -19.83
N VAL A 110 -9.54 -12.90 -18.65
CA VAL A 110 -10.61 -13.88 -18.41
C VAL A 110 -11.96 -13.17 -18.44
N TRP A 111 -12.12 -12.11 -17.67
CA TRP A 111 -13.30 -11.26 -17.69
C TRP A 111 -12.96 -9.82 -17.27
N LYS A 112 -13.86 -8.89 -17.54
CA LYS A 112 -13.80 -7.51 -17.09
C LYS A 112 -15.19 -7.00 -16.71
N PHE A 113 -15.25 -6.04 -15.79
CA PHE A 113 -16.47 -5.39 -15.33
C PHE A 113 -16.35 -3.88 -15.46
N ASN A 114 -17.41 -3.20 -15.95
CA ASN A 114 -17.46 -1.75 -16.06
C ASN A 114 -17.82 -1.13 -14.70
N LEU A 115 -16.89 -0.37 -14.10
CA LEU A 115 -17.09 0.37 -12.86
C LEU A 115 -17.83 1.69 -13.07
N ASP A 116 -18.09 2.06 -14.34
CA ASP A 116 -18.77 3.29 -14.76
C ASP A 116 -18.16 4.56 -14.17
N ASP A 117 -16.83 4.60 -14.04
CA ASP A 117 -16.10 5.75 -13.50
C ASP A 117 -15.08 6.38 -14.46
N LYS A 118 -15.04 5.92 -15.71
CA LYS A 118 -14.09 6.39 -16.74
C LYS A 118 -14.15 7.90 -17.00
N ASN A 119 -15.35 8.48 -16.98
CA ASN A 119 -15.57 9.89 -17.29
C ASN A 119 -15.58 10.78 -16.03
N ILE A 120 -15.34 10.21 -14.85
CA ILE A 120 -15.28 10.99 -13.62
C ILE A 120 -13.90 11.59 -13.50
N GLU A 121 -13.85 12.93 -13.52
CA GLU A 121 -12.59 13.66 -13.44
C GLU A 121 -11.81 13.29 -12.19
N ARG A 122 -10.55 12.94 -12.41
CA ARG A 122 -9.58 12.70 -11.34
C ARG A 122 -8.71 13.94 -11.19
N LEU A 123 -8.83 14.60 -10.06
CA LEU A 123 -7.94 15.72 -9.71
C LEU A 123 -6.58 15.16 -9.31
N LEU A 124 -5.58 15.35 -10.16
CA LEU A 124 -4.20 14.93 -9.90
C LEU A 124 -3.32 16.16 -9.64
N PRO A 125 -2.26 16.06 -8.84
CA PRO A 125 -1.40 17.17 -8.55
C PRO A 125 -0.60 17.56 -9.79
N VAL A 126 -1.00 18.67 -10.40
CA VAL A 126 -0.28 19.31 -11.48
C VAL A 126 -0.07 20.76 -11.10
N ASN A 127 1.04 21.07 -10.46
CA ASN A 127 1.49 22.44 -10.16
C ASN A 127 0.61 23.27 -9.20
N ARG A 128 -0.24 22.67 -8.38
CA ARG A 128 -1.09 23.37 -7.39
C ARG A 128 -1.04 22.69 -6.04
N SER A 129 -1.35 23.45 -4.97
CA SER A 129 -1.50 22.91 -3.62
C SER A 129 -2.56 21.83 -3.56
N PRO A 130 -2.31 20.73 -2.83
CA PRO A 130 -3.04 19.47 -2.97
C PRO A 130 -4.31 19.38 -2.12
N TRP A 131 -5.16 20.39 -2.09
CA TRP A 131 -6.35 20.40 -1.23
C TRP A 131 -7.39 19.32 -1.61
N ASP A 132 -7.42 18.85 -2.86
CA ASP A 132 -8.49 18.01 -3.38
C ASP A 132 -8.03 16.86 -4.29
N TYR A 133 -6.82 16.34 -4.09
CA TYR A 133 -6.32 15.31 -4.98
C TYR A 133 -6.95 13.94 -4.76
N ASP A 134 -7.22 13.30 -5.88
CA ASP A 134 -7.74 11.95 -5.99
C ASP A 134 -6.59 11.00 -6.39
N TYR A 135 -5.69 10.70 -5.44
CA TYR A 135 -4.56 9.80 -5.66
C TYR A 135 -4.96 8.34 -5.58
N SER A 136 -5.89 8.02 -4.70
CA SER A 136 -6.26 6.66 -4.38
C SER A 136 -7.21 6.08 -5.41
N LYS A 137 -7.19 4.78 -5.55
CA LYS A 137 -8.13 3.97 -6.29
C LYS A 137 -8.55 2.83 -5.38
N SER A 138 -9.84 2.59 -5.24
CA SER A 138 -10.32 1.41 -4.53
C SER A 138 -9.71 0.15 -5.15
N SER A 139 -9.26 -0.74 -4.32
CA SER A 139 -8.68 -2.01 -4.73
C SER A 139 -9.68 -3.13 -4.53
N PRO A 140 -9.69 -4.15 -5.41
CA PRO A 140 -10.53 -5.32 -5.21
C PRO A 140 -10.09 -6.07 -3.95
N VAL A 141 -11.06 -6.61 -3.20
CA VAL A 141 -10.82 -7.56 -2.11
C VAL A 141 -11.70 -8.78 -2.29
N ILE A 142 -11.22 -9.93 -1.86
CA ILE A 142 -11.86 -11.23 -2.09
C ILE A 142 -12.27 -11.84 -0.76
N ASP A 143 -13.52 -12.29 -0.69
CA ASP A 143 -14.05 -13.13 0.37
C ASP A 143 -14.74 -14.35 -0.26
N GLY A 144 -14.08 -15.48 -0.22
CA GLY A 144 -14.52 -16.69 -0.92
C GLY A 144 -14.72 -16.45 -2.41
N ASP A 145 -15.96 -16.61 -2.90
CA ASP A 145 -16.34 -16.39 -4.30
C ASP A 145 -16.86 -14.97 -4.57
N THR A 146 -16.71 -14.04 -3.63
CA THR A 146 -17.16 -12.65 -3.78
C THR A 146 -16.00 -11.70 -3.85
N LEU A 147 -16.01 -10.83 -4.85
CA LEU A 147 -15.11 -9.70 -5.01
C LEU A 147 -15.85 -8.41 -4.66
N TYR A 148 -15.29 -7.59 -3.77
CA TYR A 148 -15.80 -6.26 -3.46
C TYR A 148 -14.88 -5.20 -4.04
N ILE A 149 -15.46 -4.14 -4.62
CA ILE A 149 -14.71 -2.99 -5.14
C ILE A 149 -15.55 -1.72 -5.12
N GLY A 150 -14.94 -0.64 -4.61
CA GLY A 150 -15.51 0.71 -4.68
C GLY A 150 -15.25 1.39 -6.02
N SER A 151 -16.09 2.35 -6.36
CA SER A 151 -15.98 3.16 -7.58
C SER A 151 -16.21 4.64 -7.31
N ALA A 152 -15.64 5.49 -8.19
CA ALA A 152 -15.91 6.93 -8.17
C ALA A 152 -17.33 7.29 -8.60
N ASN A 153 -18.09 6.35 -9.17
CA ASN A 153 -19.53 6.53 -9.44
C ASN A 153 -20.40 6.34 -8.19
N HIS A 154 -19.79 6.34 -6.99
CA HIS A 154 -20.38 6.24 -5.68
C HIS A 154 -20.84 4.83 -5.28
N HIS A 155 -20.55 3.80 -6.07
CA HIS A 155 -21.00 2.44 -5.76
C HIS A 155 -19.88 1.58 -5.13
N LEU A 156 -20.28 0.74 -4.18
CA LEU A 156 -19.59 -0.49 -3.85
C LEU A 156 -20.27 -1.62 -4.61
N TYR A 157 -19.49 -2.37 -5.36
CA TYR A 157 -19.95 -3.54 -6.11
C TYR A 157 -19.51 -4.83 -5.41
N ALA A 158 -20.38 -5.80 -5.34
CA ALA A 158 -20.07 -7.19 -5.01
C ALA A 158 -20.29 -8.05 -6.25
N LEU A 159 -19.25 -8.72 -6.70
CA LEU A 159 -19.23 -9.48 -7.93
C LEU A 159 -18.86 -10.94 -7.66
N SER A 160 -19.26 -11.84 -8.53
CA SER A 160 -18.66 -13.17 -8.59
C SER A 160 -17.18 -13.06 -8.99
N SER A 161 -16.26 -13.52 -8.16
CA SER A 161 -14.83 -13.52 -8.51
C SER A 161 -14.52 -14.44 -9.69
N LYS A 162 -15.36 -15.44 -9.95
CA LYS A 162 -15.20 -16.42 -11.05
C LYS A 162 -15.65 -15.85 -12.40
N THR A 163 -16.78 -15.15 -12.43
CA THR A 163 -17.45 -14.77 -13.69
C THR A 163 -17.52 -13.26 -13.92
N GLY A 164 -17.30 -12.44 -12.89
CA GLY A 164 -17.49 -10.98 -12.93
C GLY A 164 -18.97 -10.56 -12.89
N GLU A 165 -19.91 -11.50 -12.72
CA GLU A 165 -21.34 -11.17 -12.60
C GLU A 165 -21.65 -10.40 -11.34
N LEU A 166 -22.51 -9.40 -11.45
CA LEU A 166 -22.95 -8.57 -10.33
C LEU A 166 -23.86 -9.40 -9.41
N LYS A 167 -23.48 -9.50 -8.13
CA LYS A 167 -24.32 -10.07 -7.06
C LYS A 167 -25.23 -9.01 -6.46
N TRP A 168 -24.65 -7.90 -6.06
CA TRP A 168 -25.34 -6.71 -5.55
C TRP A 168 -24.48 -5.47 -5.65
N SER A 169 -25.08 -4.30 -5.50
CA SER A 169 -24.38 -3.03 -5.36
C SER A 169 -25.04 -2.15 -4.31
N PHE A 170 -24.23 -1.33 -3.63
CA PHE A 170 -24.67 -0.32 -2.68
C PHE A 170 -24.22 1.06 -3.18
N LYS A 171 -25.09 2.08 -3.07
CA LYS A 171 -24.80 3.44 -3.49
C LYS A 171 -24.61 4.36 -2.30
N ALA A 172 -23.39 4.94 -2.14
CA ALA A 172 -23.10 6.05 -1.23
C ALA A 172 -23.47 7.40 -1.86
N GLN A 173 -23.24 8.50 -1.13
CA GLN A 173 -23.55 9.85 -1.64
C GLN A 173 -22.39 10.49 -2.40
N ASP A 174 -21.16 9.98 -2.27
CA ASP A 174 -19.96 10.42 -3.00
C ASP A 174 -19.07 9.22 -3.31
N ARG A 175 -17.91 9.48 -3.92
CA ARG A 175 -16.94 8.49 -4.38
C ARG A 175 -16.54 7.50 -3.29
N ILE A 176 -16.45 6.24 -3.64
CA ILE A 176 -15.85 5.19 -2.81
C ILE A 176 -14.44 4.91 -3.34
N ARG A 177 -13.45 5.51 -2.70
CA ARG A 177 -12.03 5.31 -3.01
C ARG A 177 -11.35 4.37 -2.03
N SER A 178 -11.95 4.13 -0.87
CA SER A 178 -11.44 3.16 0.07
C SER A 178 -11.56 1.73 -0.46
N THR A 179 -10.62 0.90 -0.07
CA THR A 179 -10.69 -0.54 -0.20
C THR A 179 -11.54 -1.09 0.94
N ALA A 180 -12.48 -1.98 0.62
CA ALA A 180 -13.35 -2.55 1.64
C ALA A 180 -12.60 -3.52 2.56
N THR A 181 -13.07 -3.65 3.79
CA THR A 181 -12.71 -4.75 4.70
C THR A 181 -13.97 -5.50 5.11
N PHE A 182 -13.85 -6.70 5.64
CA PHE A 182 -15.01 -7.52 5.98
C PHE A 182 -14.75 -8.42 7.20
N ASN A 183 -15.82 -8.81 7.86
CA ASN A 183 -15.86 -9.88 8.84
C ASN A 183 -16.78 -11.01 8.35
N HIS A 184 -17.26 -11.85 9.25
CA HIS A 184 -18.13 -12.98 8.89
C HIS A 184 -19.47 -12.52 8.29
N GLU A 185 -20.07 -11.44 8.79
CA GLU A 185 -21.44 -10.99 8.45
C GLU A 185 -21.48 -9.74 7.58
N SER A 186 -20.47 -8.87 7.71
CA SER A 186 -20.49 -7.52 7.19
C SER A 186 -19.30 -7.21 6.30
N VAL A 187 -19.52 -6.36 5.31
CA VAL A 187 -18.48 -5.62 4.59
C VAL A 187 -18.55 -4.15 5.00
N PHE A 188 -17.36 -3.57 5.24
CA PHE A 188 -17.19 -2.18 5.67
C PHE A 188 -16.47 -1.39 4.59
N VAL A 189 -16.97 -0.18 4.32
CA VAL A 189 -16.40 0.71 3.30
C VAL A 189 -16.57 2.16 3.73
N SER A 190 -15.60 3.02 3.37
CA SER A 190 -15.66 4.45 3.62
C SER A 190 -15.82 5.24 2.32
N SER A 191 -16.44 6.40 2.38
CA SER A 191 -16.74 7.25 1.24
C SER A 191 -16.29 8.69 1.45
N TRP A 192 -16.14 9.42 0.36
CA TRP A 192 -15.87 10.85 0.38
C TRP A 192 -17.04 11.69 0.89
N ASP A 193 -18.24 11.11 1.02
CA ASP A 193 -19.37 11.75 1.70
C ASP A 193 -19.17 11.87 3.22
N GLY A 194 -18.07 11.33 3.75
CA GLY A 194 -17.72 11.36 5.16
C GLY A 194 -18.29 10.19 5.97
N ASN A 195 -18.98 9.24 5.32
CA ASN A 195 -19.54 8.11 6.02
C ASN A 195 -18.65 6.85 5.89
N THR A 196 -18.65 6.07 6.95
CA THR A 196 -18.27 4.66 6.93
C THR A 196 -19.56 3.84 7.03
N TYR A 197 -19.69 2.88 6.14
CA TYR A 197 -20.86 2.02 6.00
C TYR A 197 -20.52 0.58 6.37
N ALA A 198 -21.41 -0.08 7.10
CA ALA A 198 -21.44 -1.53 7.23
C ALA A 198 -22.62 -2.07 6.45
N LEU A 199 -22.36 -3.04 5.60
CA LEU A 199 -23.37 -3.66 4.75
C LEU A 199 -23.39 -5.16 5.02
N ASN A 200 -24.58 -5.75 4.90
CA ASN A 200 -24.71 -7.20 4.92
C ASN A 200 -23.98 -7.80 3.71
N LYS A 201 -23.08 -8.75 3.94
CA LYS A 201 -22.22 -9.34 2.89
C LYS A 201 -23.01 -10.02 1.76
N GLU A 202 -24.13 -10.67 2.10
CA GLU A 202 -24.90 -11.47 1.14
C GLU A 202 -25.83 -10.60 0.28
N THR A 203 -26.37 -9.52 0.86
CA THR A 203 -27.46 -8.75 0.23
C THR A 203 -27.06 -7.32 -0.15
N GLY A 204 -25.98 -6.78 0.41
CA GLY A 204 -25.61 -5.37 0.28
C GLY A 204 -26.51 -4.41 1.08
N ALA A 205 -27.43 -4.92 1.90
CA ALA A 205 -28.32 -4.10 2.72
C ALA A 205 -27.51 -3.33 3.78
N LEU A 206 -27.84 -2.04 3.95
CA LEU A 206 -27.22 -1.19 4.96
C LEU A 206 -27.58 -1.71 6.37
N LEU A 207 -26.56 -1.99 7.17
CA LEU A 207 -26.70 -2.37 8.58
C LEU A 207 -26.57 -1.15 9.49
N TRP A 208 -25.53 -0.36 9.28
CA TRP A 208 -25.30 0.90 9.96
C TRP A 208 -24.40 1.83 9.14
N GLN A 209 -24.41 3.10 9.50
CA GLN A 209 -23.47 4.10 9.00
C GLN A 209 -22.98 4.99 10.14
N HIS A 210 -21.74 5.44 10.04
CA HIS A 210 -21.14 6.43 10.94
C HIS A 210 -20.64 7.61 10.11
N ALA A 211 -21.04 8.82 10.50
CA ALA A 211 -20.64 10.06 9.82
C ALA A 211 -19.46 10.73 10.54
N SER A 212 -18.38 10.99 9.84
CA SER A 212 -17.36 11.95 10.22
C SER A 212 -17.69 13.34 9.67
N ASN A 213 -16.97 14.38 10.13
CA ASN A 213 -17.26 15.75 9.70
C ASN A 213 -16.68 16.12 8.33
N LYS A 214 -15.86 15.25 7.72
CA LYS A 214 -15.23 15.45 6.41
C LYS A 214 -15.03 14.12 5.70
N ARG A 215 -14.62 14.21 4.41
CA ARG A 215 -14.39 13.02 3.58
C ARG A 215 -13.40 12.04 4.23
N ILE A 216 -13.64 10.77 3.98
CA ILE A 216 -12.76 9.68 4.38
C ILE A 216 -12.08 9.14 3.12
N VAL A 217 -10.76 9.11 3.15
CA VAL A 217 -9.91 8.56 2.07
C VAL A 217 -9.29 7.23 2.48
N SER A 218 -9.07 7.05 3.79
CA SER A 218 -8.48 5.82 4.34
C SER A 218 -9.39 4.61 4.16
N ASP A 219 -8.76 3.44 4.02
CA ASP A 219 -9.48 2.17 4.08
C ASP A 219 -9.90 1.88 5.53
N PRO A 220 -11.12 1.41 5.77
CA PRO A 220 -11.50 0.92 7.08
C PRO A 220 -10.69 -0.33 7.43
N ALA A 221 -10.09 -0.36 8.61
CA ALA A 221 -9.28 -1.49 9.09
C ALA A 221 -10.02 -2.23 10.21
N LEU A 222 -10.27 -3.53 10.00
CA LEU A 222 -10.81 -4.41 11.03
C LEU A 222 -9.68 -4.85 11.97
N ILE A 223 -9.76 -4.44 13.24
CA ILE A 223 -8.78 -4.77 14.27
C ILE A 223 -9.53 -5.26 15.52
N GLY A 224 -9.46 -6.56 15.76
CA GLY A 224 -10.31 -7.21 16.74
C GLY A 224 -11.79 -7.06 16.41
N ASP A 225 -12.54 -6.43 17.30
CA ASP A 225 -13.97 -6.13 17.16
C ASP A 225 -14.28 -4.68 16.74
N LYS A 226 -13.25 -3.96 16.25
CA LYS A 226 -13.35 -2.54 15.90
C LYS A 226 -13.01 -2.28 14.45
N ILE A 227 -13.66 -1.27 13.88
CA ILE A 227 -13.29 -0.64 12.61
C ILE A 227 -12.52 0.65 12.93
N ILE A 228 -11.25 0.69 12.55
CA ILE A 228 -10.40 1.88 12.69
C ILE A 228 -10.42 2.63 11.36
N ILE A 229 -10.74 3.92 11.40
CA ILE A 229 -10.76 4.82 10.24
C ILE A 229 -10.06 6.13 10.55
N GLY A 230 -9.35 6.68 9.56
CA GLY A 230 -8.83 8.02 9.58
C GLY A 230 -9.67 8.95 8.71
N SER A 231 -9.89 10.19 9.14
CA SER A 231 -10.69 11.16 8.39
C SER A 231 -9.93 12.48 8.17
N ARG A 232 -10.31 13.22 7.13
CA ARG A 232 -9.82 14.58 6.89
C ARG A 232 -10.37 15.61 7.89
N ASP A 233 -11.26 15.22 8.80
CA ASP A 233 -11.63 16.03 9.96
C ASP A 233 -10.58 15.97 11.08
N THR A 234 -9.44 15.34 10.81
CA THR A 234 -8.27 15.25 11.71
C THR A 234 -8.45 14.25 12.86
N VAL A 235 -9.40 13.34 12.74
CA VAL A 235 -9.73 12.34 13.76
C VAL A 235 -9.45 10.92 13.25
N ILE A 236 -8.93 10.09 14.15
CA ILE A 236 -8.98 8.63 14.05
C ILE A 236 -10.15 8.17 14.90
N TYR A 237 -11.06 7.40 14.32
CA TYR A 237 -12.20 6.79 15.00
C TYR A 237 -12.00 5.29 15.15
N ALA A 238 -12.44 4.76 16.29
CA ALA A 238 -12.69 3.33 16.46
C ALA A 238 -14.18 3.10 16.66
N LEU A 239 -14.76 2.36 15.74
CA LEU A 239 -16.19 2.05 15.72
C LEU A 239 -16.40 0.59 16.09
N ASP A 240 -17.41 0.25 16.88
CA ASP A 240 -17.77 -1.15 17.04
C ASP A 240 -18.34 -1.74 15.74
N THR A 241 -18.06 -3.00 15.47
CA THR A 241 -18.43 -3.65 14.21
C THR A 241 -19.94 -3.92 14.10
N LYS A 242 -20.70 -3.92 15.20
CA LYS A 242 -22.13 -4.33 15.21
C LYS A 242 -23.08 -3.18 14.95
N GLN A 243 -22.78 -1.99 15.51
CA GLN A 243 -23.68 -0.84 15.47
C GLN A 243 -23.02 0.45 14.94
N GLY A 244 -21.68 0.45 14.77
CA GLY A 244 -20.93 1.62 14.33
C GLY A 244 -20.79 2.72 15.38
N ASN A 245 -21.01 2.40 16.67
CA ASN A 245 -20.82 3.36 17.75
C ASN A 245 -19.36 3.62 18.00
N VAL A 246 -19.02 4.90 18.24
CA VAL A 246 -17.65 5.31 18.59
C VAL A 246 -17.27 4.73 19.96
N GLN A 247 -16.23 3.89 19.97
CA GLN A 247 -15.66 3.33 21.19
C GLN A 247 -14.63 4.29 21.79
N TRP A 248 -13.82 4.89 20.92
CA TRP A 248 -12.90 5.98 21.22
C TRP A 248 -12.57 6.77 19.96
N GLN A 249 -12.00 7.96 20.16
CA GLN A 249 -11.48 8.79 19.08
C GLN A 249 -10.17 9.44 19.51
N TYR A 250 -9.28 9.69 18.54
CA TYR A 250 -8.03 10.42 18.74
C TYR A 250 -7.99 11.59 17.76
N GLN A 251 -7.87 12.82 18.27
CA GLN A 251 -7.83 14.03 17.48
C GLN A 251 -6.41 14.59 17.38
N PHE A 252 -5.96 14.91 16.17
CA PHE A 252 -4.74 15.64 15.95
C PHE A 252 -4.95 17.14 16.23
N GLY A 253 -4.24 17.67 17.23
CA GLY A 253 -4.42 19.05 17.68
C GLY A 253 -3.96 20.14 16.71
N ASN A 254 -3.20 19.80 15.67
CA ASN A 254 -2.66 20.73 14.68
C ASN A 254 -3.35 20.67 13.31
N GLY A 255 -4.48 19.97 13.20
CA GLY A 255 -5.26 19.92 11.99
C GLY A 255 -4.73 18.97 10.91
N SER A 256 -3.85 18.04 11.24
CA SER A 256 -3.35 17.04 10.27
C SER A 256 -4.45 16.08 9.82
N TRP A 257 -4.62 15.95 8.53
CA TRP A 257 -5.50 14.93 7.95
C TRP A 257 -4.97 13.51 8.19
N VAL A 258 -5.88 12.55 8.25
CA VAL A 258 -5.55 11.14 8.37
C VAL A 258 -6.01 10.43 7.10
N GLU A 259 -5.10 10.28 6.16
CA GLU A 259 -5.36 9.66 4.85
C GLU A 259 -4.78 8.24 4.74
N SER A 260 -3.79 7.93 5.57
CA SER A 260 -3.25 6.58 5.72
C SER A 260 -4.29 5.65 6.32
N SER A 261 -4.30 4.40 5.89
CA SER A 261 -5.11 3.36 6.48
C SER A 261 -4.37 2.71 7.66
N ALA A 262 -5.11 2.30 8.67
CA ALA A 262 -4.54 1.56 9.80
C ALA A 262 -4.18 0.13 9.39
N ILE A 263 -3.17 -0.43 10.02
CA ILE A 263 -2.83 -1.85 9.90
C ILE A 263 -2.71 -2.47 11.27
N ARG A 264 -3.26 -3.68 11.43
CA ARG A 264 -3.06 -4.49 12.62
C ARG A 264 -1.57 -4.71 12.89
N GLY A 265 -1.17 -4.57 14.14
CA GLY A 265 0.18 -4.84 14.59
C GLY A 265 0.42 -6.30 14.96
N GLU A 266 1.23 -6.53 15.98
CA GLU A 266 1.61 -7.87 16.46
C GLU A 266 0.42 -8.70 16.99
N ASN A 267 -0.67 -8.03 17.35
CA ASN A 267 -1.93 -8.63 17.80
C ASN A 267 -3.08 -7.61 17.65
N ASP A 268 -4.30 -7.99 18.03
CA ASP A 268 -5.51 -7.16 17.93
C ASP A 268 -5.55 -6.00 18.96
N ASN A 269 -4.58 -5.89 19.84
CA ASN A 269 -4.51 -4.78 20.82
C ASN A 269 -3.72 -3.59 20.32
N VAL A 270 -3.03 -3.70 19.20
CA VAL A 270 -2.20 -2.61 18.67
C VAL A 270 -2.36 -2.44 17.17
N PHE A 271 -2.22 -1.20 16.71
CA PHE A 271 -2.21 -0.88 15.29
C PHE A 271 -1.22 0.23 14.96
N TYR A 272 -0.88 0.32 13.67
CA TYR A 272 -0.04 1.36 13.11
C TYR A 272 -0.80 2.16 12.07
N ILE A 273 -0.54 3.46 11.99
CA ILE A 273 -1.16 4.38 11.03
C ILE A 273 -0.23 5.54 10.72
N GLY A 274 -0.25 6.03 9.49
CA GLY A 274 0.45 7.24 9.08
C GLY A 274 -0.38 8.49 9.31
N SER A 275 0.26 9.65 9.22
CA SER A 275 -0.42 10.95 9.22
C SER A 275 0.08 11.84 8.08
N SER A 276 -0.80 12.67 7.51
CA SER A 276 -0.44 13.57 6.41
C SER A 276 0.53 14.67 6.89
N ASP A 277 0.02 15.79 7.38
CA ASP A 277 0.83 16.97 7.68
C ASP A 277 1.67 16.87 8.96
N ASN A 278 1.34 15.95 9.88
CA ASN A 278 2.20 15.61 11.01
C ASN A 278 3.45 14.84 10.59
N LYS A 279 3.42 14.20 9.41
CA LYS A 279 4.58 13.49 8.85
C LYS A 279 5.11 12.42 9.81
N GLN A 280 4.20 11.59 10.31
CA GLN A 280 4.49 10.61 11.36
C GLN A 280 3.95 9.24 11.00
N LEU A 281 4.66 8.21 11.46
CA LEU A 281 4.12 6.88 11.71
C LEU A 281 3.82 6.79 13.21
N LEU A 282 2.67 6.23 13.55
CA LEU A 282 2.15 6.17 14.92
C LEU A 282 1.77 4.75 15.27
N LYS A 283 2.05 4.33 16.52
CA LYS A 283 1.55 3.11 17.13
C LYS A 283 0.51 3.45 18.18
N PHE A 284 -0.60 2.76 18.16
CA PHE A 284 -1.69 2.95 19.11
C PHE A 284 -2.09 1.65 19.80
N ASP A 285 -2.58 1.78 21.04
CA ASP A 285 -3.37 0.76 21.70
C ASP A 285 -4.79 0.78 21.09
N ALA A 286 -5.22 -0.33 20.51
CA ALA A 286 -6.49 -0.43 19.79
C ALA A 286 -7.72 -0.42 20.72
N ASN A 287 -7.56 -0.73 22.01
CA ASN A 287 -8.66 -0.74 22.97
C ASN A 287 -8.95 0.63 23.56
N THR A 288 -7.91 1.44 23.74
CA THR A 288 -8.01 2.72 24.44
C THR A 288 -7.83 3.95 23.57
N GLY A 289 -7.31 3.78 22.33
CA GLY A 289 -6.93 4.89 21.45
C GLY A 289 -5.71 5.69 21.96
N LYS A 290 -4.98 5.17 22.94
CA LYS A 290 -3.76 5.82 23.42
C LYS A 290 -2.60 5.58 22.49
N ARG A 291 -1.91 6.67 22.12
CA ARG A 291 -0.66 6.59 21.36
C ARG A 291 0.43 5.99 22.24
N ILE A 292 1.10 4.94 21.72
CA ILE A 292 2.19 4.23 22.39
C ILE A 292 3.51 4.92 22.05
N TRP A 293 3.79 5.12 20.75
CA TRP A 293 4.95 5.86 20.25
C TRP A 293 4.66 6.55 18.92
N GLU A 294 5.55 7.44 18.51
CA GLU A 294 5.55 8.11 17.20
C GLU A 294 6.96 8.09 16.60
N PHE A 295 7.01 8.01 15.27
CA PHE A 295 8.23 8.14 14.47
C PHE A 295 8.05 9.22 13.40
N ILE A 296 9.00 10.19 13.33
CA ILE A 296 8.93 11.30 12.39
C ILE A 296 9.52 10.89 11.04
N THR A 297 8.71 10.89 9.99
CA THR A 297 9.12 10.56 8.61
C THR A 297 9.58 11.77 7.82
N TRP A 298 9.30 12.99 8.31
CA TRP A 298 9.56 14.27 7.64
C TRP A 298 8.81 14.48 6.32
N GLY A 299 7.99 13.55 5.88
CA GLY A 299 7.21 13.59 4.65
C GLY A 299 5.76 13.15 4.85
N TRP A 300 4.92 13.37 3.86
CA TRP A 300 3.54 12.91 3.91
C TRP A 300 3.46 11.39 3.91
N THR A 301 2.89 10.84 4.96
CA THR A 301 2.72 9.40 5.20
C THR A 301 1.30 8.99 4.83
N TRP A 302 0.99 8.98 3.55
CA TRP A 302 -0.34 8.67 3.03
C TRP A 302 -0.58 7.16 2.85
N GLY A 303 0.50 6.42 2.56
CA GLY A 303 0.42 4.97 2.37
C GLY A 303 0.10 4.23 3.67
N THR A 304 -0.45 3.03 3.53
CA THR A 304 -0.69 2.12 4.64
C THR A 304 0.64 1.51 5.09
N PRO A 305 0.99 1.57 6.39
CA PRO A 305 2.17 0.86 6.90
C PRO A 305 2.03 -0.66 6.70
N VAL A 306 3.14 -1.37 6.77
CA VAL A 306 3.16 -2.84 6.77
C VAL A 306 3.93 -3.33 7.98
N TYR A 307 3.31 -4.19 8.78
CA TYR A 307 3.96 -4.85 9.90
C TYR A 307 4.41 -6.26 9.47
N ASP A 308 5.66 -6.57 9.74
CA ASP A 308 6.20 -7.91 9.56
C ASP A 308 7.30 -8.21 10.61
N ASN A 309 7.12 -9.28 11.38
CA ASN A 309 8.10 -9.84 12.30
C ASN A 309 8.85 -8.79 13.16
N GLY A 310 8.12 -7.88 13.82
CA GLY A 310 8.70 -6.86 14.69
C GLY A 310 9.27 -5.64 14.00
N VAL A 311 9.03 -5.49 12.69
CA VAL A 311 9.38 -4.31 11.90
C VAL A 311 8.13 -3.69 11.29
N VAL A 312 8.04 -2.36 11.32
CA VAL A 312 7.02 -1.60 10.61
C VAL A 312 7.67 -0.86 9.45
N TYR A 313 7.18 -1.09 8.25
CA TYR A 313 7.64 -0.44 7.04
C TYR A 313 6.68 0.67 6.65
N ILE A 314 7.21 1.86 6.34
CA ILE A 314 6.40 3.01 5.95
C ILE A 314 7.12 3.87 4.92
N GLY A 315 6.38 4.31 3.91
CA GLY A 315 6.83 5.28 2.94
C GLY A 315 6.41 6.70 3.26
N SER A 316 7.15 7.68 2.76
CA SER A 316 6.72 9.06 2.71
C SER A 316 7.01 9.70 1.36
N THR A 317 6.13 10.62 0.96
CA THR A 317 6.28 11.43 -0.25
C THR A 317 6.72 12.84 0.09
N GLY A 318 7.48 13.45 -0.83
CA GLY A 318 7.98 14.82 -0.71
C GLY A 318 7.24 15.81 -1.61
N ALA A 319 7.49 17.10 -1.40
CA ALA A 319 7.02 18.17 -2.28
C ALA A 319 8.03 19.30 -2.40
N LYS A 320 8.16 19.87 -3.61
CA LYS A 320 9.07 21.01 -3.87
C LYS A 320 8.61 22.33 -3.25
N SER A 321 7.30 22.56 -3.23
CA SER A 321 6.70 23.84 -2.87
C SER A 321 5.55 23.64 -1.91
N TYR A 322 5.85 23.62 -0.64
CA TYR A 322 4.88 23.58 0.44
C TYR A 322 5.29 24.55 1.53
N TRP A 323 4.37 25.06 2.35
CA TRP A 323 4.71 26.01 3.43
C TRP A 323 5.59 25.43 4.54
N THR A 324 5.76 24.10 4.57
CA THR A 324 6.70 23.41 5.46
C THR A 324 7.58 22.47 4.65
N THR A 325 8.74 22.09 5.20
CA THR A 325 9.59 21.07 4.57
C THR A 325 8.88 19.73 4.56
N VAL A 326 8.78 19.12 3.37
CA VAL A 326 8.22 17.77 3.14
C VAL A 326 9.27 16.94 2.45
N LYS A 327 9.82 15.94 3.16
CA LYS A 327 10.89 15.07 2.66
C LYS A 327 10.32 13.71 2.25
N LYS A 328 10.82 13.16 1.15
CA LYS A 328 10.55 11.80 0.74
C LYS A 328 11.46 10.81 1.46
N GLY A 329 10.96 9.62 1.74
CA GLY A 329 11.69 8.57 2.43
C GLY A 329 10.98 7.24 2.41
N PHE A 330 11.72 6.21 2.80
CA PHE A 330 11.16 4.92 3.17
C PHE A 330 11.93 4.43 4.40
N PHE A 331 11.22 3.89 5.36
CA PHE A 331 11.75 3.58 6.69
C PHE A 331 11.31 2.19 7.14
N ALA A 332 12.26 1.45 7.72
CA ALA A 332 12.01 0.29 8.55
C ALA A 332 12.19 0.70 10.01
N VAL A 333 11.14 0.55 10.79
CA VAL A 333 11.03 1.01 12.17
C VAL A 333 10.82 -0.18 13.09
N ASP A 334 11.53 -0.23 14.20
CA ASP A 334 11.32 -1.24 15.22
C ASP A 334 9.90 -1.12 15.81
N ALA A 335 9.13 -2.19 15.73
CA ALA A 335 7.72 -2.20 16.13
C ALA A 335 7.52 -2.00 17.65
N MET A 336 8.50 -2.39 18.46
CA MET A 336 8.43 -2.27 19.92
C MET A 336 8.86 -0.90 20.40
N THR A 337 9.98 -0.37 19.88
CA THR A 337 10.59 0.86 20.39
C THR A 337 10.23 2.10 19.60
N GLY A 338 9.82 1.97 18.31
CA GLY A 338 9.62 3.09 17.40
C GLY A 338 10.93 3.67 16.84
N GLU A 339 12.07 3.00 17.05
CA GLU A 339 13.37 3.45 16.56
C GLU A 339 13.59 3.00 15.10
N GLN A 340 14.30 3.84 14.34
CA GLN A 340 14.66 3.52 12.96
C GLN A 340 15.69 2.38 12.92
N ARG A 341 15.40 1.30 12.20
CA ARG A 341 16.36 0.25 11.89
C ARG A 341 17.20 0.60 10.66
N TRP A 342 16.55 0.96 9.56
CA TRP A 342 17.20 1.43 8.34
C TRP A 342 16.25 2.32 7.52
N GLN A 343 16.79 2.99 6.50
CA GLN A 343 16.04 3.85 5.60
C GLN A 343 16.52 3.78 4.16
N TYR A 344 15.62 4.04 3.22
CA TYR A 344 15.94 4.31 1.83
C TYR A 344 15.58 5.77 1.50
N LYS A 345 16.42 6.44 0.70
CA LYS A 345 16.21 7.82 0.25
C LYS A 345 15.81 7.81 -1.22
N PRO A 346 14.53 7.95 -1.56
CA PRO A 346 14.05 8.03 -2.93
C PRO A 346 14.67 9.18 -3.71
N LYS A 347 14.85 8.98 -5.01
CA LYS A 347 15.31 10.02 -5.91
C LYS A 347 14.24 11.09 -6.10
N GLN A 348 14.68 12.30 -6.43
CA GLN A 348 13.78 13.38 -6.83
C GLN A 348 13.30 13.15 -8.25
N ILE A 349 11.99 13.35 -8.46
CA ILE A 349 11.35 13.35 -9.78
C ILE A 349 10.77 14.72 -10.09
N GLU A 350 10.49 14.95 -11.37
CA GLU A 350 9.86 16.21 -11.82
C GLU A 350 8.35 16.12 -11.69
N ASN A 351 7.81 16.58 -10.56
CA ASN A 351 6.39 16.71 -10.31
C ASN A 351 6.18 17.60 -9.07
N TYR A 352 4.91 17.95 -8.73
CA TYR A 352 4.58 18.59 -7.47
C TYR A 352 4.90 17.67 -6.28
N VAL A 353 4.42 16.43 -6.29
CA VAL A 353 4.95 15.37 -5.43
C VAL A 353 6.27 14.94 -6.06
N ASP A 354 7.38 15.38 -5.45
CA ASP A 354 8.71 15.33 -6.05
C ASP A 354 9.44 13.99 -5.85
N GLY A 355 8.68 12.94 -5.56
CA GLY A 355 9.13 11.57 -5.39
C GLY A 355 8.76 10.99 -4.04
N GLY A 356 9.20 9.77 -3.80
CA GLY A 356 8.98 9.04 -2.58
C GLY A 356 8.17 7.78 -2.76
N VAL A 357 7.77 7.21 -1.65
CA VAL A 357 7.03 5.98 -1.54
C VAL A 357 5.61 6.28 -1.08
N TYR A 358 4.64 6.11 -1.98
CA TYR A 358 3.22 6.31 -1.71
C TYR A 358 2.53 5.00 -1.33
N GLY A 359 2.73 3.94 -2.11
CA GLY A 359 2.12 2.64 -1.88
C GLY A 359 2.72 1.91 -0.68
N SER A 360 1.99 0.93 -0.19
CA SER A 360 2.50 -0.03 0.79
C SER A 360 3.53 -0.95 0.14
N VAL A 361 4.42 -1.51 0.93
CA VAL A 361 5.40 -2.50 0.45
C VAL A 361 4.78 -3.90 0.36
N ALA A 362 5.41 -4.78 -0.40
CA ALA A 362 5.28 -6.21 -0.22
C ALA A 362 6.51 -6.74 0.52
N VAL A 363 6.32 -7.75 1.35
CA VAL A 363 7.39 -8.38 2.11
C VAL A 363 7.29 -9.90 1.92
N ASP A 364 8.42 -10.54 1.68
CA ASP A 364 8.54 -11.99 1.70
C ASP A 364 9.50 -12.46 2.81
N GLU A 365 9.98 -13.69 2.72
CA GLU A 365 10.87 -14.27 3.74
C GLU A 365 12.21 -13.52 3.81
N ASP A 366 12.71 -13.02 2.67
CA ASP A 366 14.07 -12.51 2.51
C ASP A 366 14.14 -11.01 2.17
N ALA A 367 13.10 -10.43 1.60
CA ALA A 367 13.16 -9.11 0.98
C ALA A 367 11.91 -8.25 1.19
N VAL A 368 12.13 -6.94 1.07
CA VAL A 368 11.12 -5.89 1.07
C VAL A 368 11.08 -5.25 -0.32
N TYR A 369 9.90 -5.20 -0.92
CA TYR A 369 9.62 -4.67 -2.26
C TYR A 369 8.97 -3.30 -2.14
N VAL A 370 9.70 -2.26 -2.40
CA VAL A 370 9.35 -0.86 -2.13
C VAL A 370 8.90 -0.17 -3.42
N PRO A 371 7.63 0.21 -3.57
CA PRO A 371 7.14 0.93 -4.75
C PRO A 371 7.58 2.39 -4.68
N ASP A 372 8.35 2.85 -5.67
CA ASP A 372 8.81 4.23 -5.75
C ASP A 372 8.14 4.97 -6.92
N LEU A 373 7.86 6.25 -6.72
CA LEU A 373 7.34 7.13 -7.76
C LEU A 373 8.34 7.37 -8.91
N ASP A 374 9.59 6.89 -8.79
CA ASP A 374 10.55 6.87 -9.89
C ASP A 374 10.25 5.80 -10.96
N GLY A 375 9.21 4.99 -10.77
CA GLY A 375 8.81 3.91 -11.68
C GLY A 375 9.47 2.56 -11.39
N SER A 376 10.07 2.41 -10.22
CA SER A 376 10.72 1.15 -9.82
C SER A 376 10.08 0.55 -8.58
N ILE A 377 10.07 -0.78 -8.52
CA ILE A 377 9.95 -1.51 -7.25
C ILE A 377 11.39 -1.80 -6.80
N HIS A 378 11.89 -1.07 -5.83
CA HIS A 378 13.21 -1.33 -5.25
C HIS A 378 13.14 -2.48 -4.27
N ILE A 379 14.15 -3.36 -4.30
CA ILE A 379 14.21 -4.57 -3.49
C ILE A 379 15.34 -4.43 -2.50
N PHE A 380 15.03 -4.59 -1.22
CA PHE A 380 16.00 -4.52 -0.12
C PHE A 380 15.98 -5.81 0.68
N LYS A 381 17.13 -6.18 1.25
CA LYS A 381 17.22 -7.28 2.21
C LYS A 381 16.36 -6.94 3.44
N LYS A 382 15.57 -7.91 3.89
CA LYS A 382 14.71 -7.80 5.04
C LYS A 382 15.47 -7.73 6.38
#